data_5165503c30d29ce82571c64b67a554f8
#
_entry.id   5165503c30d29ce82571c64b67a554f8
#
_cell.length_a   1.000
_cell.length_b   1.000
_cell.length_c   1.000
_cell.angle_alpha   90.00
_cell.angle_beta   90.00
_cell.angle_gamma   90.00
#
_symmetry.space_group_name_H-M   'P 1'
#
loop_
_entity.id
_entity.type
_entity.pdbx_description
1 polymer ?
#
loop_
_entity_poly.entity_id
_entity_poly.type
_entity_poly.pdbx_seq_one_letter_code
_entity_poly.pdbx_strand_id
1 'polypeptide(L)'
;MIHFDIASLEEMLKKNSSLMAADDFWDNPKEATKISREFNEVKDKLDTLNKLNKDINDIKDCLVLLDETGDLEFHQLADNHLTKLCNELDTFKLSVLFTDEYDHLNAILEFHPGAGGTESQDWADMLYRMYVRFAEDKRFKMAVIDYQSGDVAGLKSATIAIRGHNAYGYLKGEKGVHRLVRISPFDSQGRRHTSFASVNVVPEFDESIEIDLNEKDIKVDTYRSSGAGGQNVNKTDSAVRMTHLPTGIVVSSQIEKSQIQNRAICMNMLKSHLLQLKIEERKNKLNKIVGEQKNIEWGSQIRSYVFCPYTMVKDHRTDYSEVNVGEVMNGKIDNFLTAYLELEAKKHG
;
A
#
# COMPACT_ATOMS: atom_id res chain seq x y z
N MET A 1 -23.57 -2.13 5.59
CA MET A 1 -23.44 -2.09 7.07
C MET A 1 -22.65 -3.34 7.44
N ILE A 2 -21.39 -3.20 7.89
CA ILE A 2 -20.58 -4.35 8.28
C ILE A 2 -21.14 -4.84 9.61
N HIS A 3 -21.81 -6.00 9.61
CA HIS A 3 -22.29 -6.63 10.83
C HIS A 3 -21.09 -7.27 11.53
N PHE A 4 -20.63 -6.67 12.61
CA PHE A 4 -19.64 -7.26 13.49
C PHE A 4 -20.33 -8.33 14.34
N ASP A 5 -20.05 -9.57 14.07
CA ASP A 5 -20.47 -10.66 14.95
C ASP A 5 -19.41 -10.84 16.06
N ILE A 6 -19.58 -10.08 17.15
CA ILE A 6 -18.71 -10.14 18.33
C ILE A 6 -18.67 -11.56 18.89
N ALA A 7 -19.80 -12.27 18.87
CA ALA A 7 -19.89 -13.65 19.37
C ALA A 7 -18.99 -14.59 18.56
N SER A 8 -18.95 -14.43 17.25
CA SER A 8 -18.05 -15.20 16.37
C SER A 8 -16.57 -14.90 16.66
N LEU A 9 -16.20 -13.64 16.91
CA LEU A 9 -14.83 -13.28 17.27
C LEU A 9 -14.42 -13.86 18.63
N GLU A 10 -15.30 -13.84 19.60
CA GLU A 10 -15.07 -14.46 20.93
C GLU A 10 -14.92 -15.97 20.83
N GLU A 11 -15.70 -16.63 19.98
CA GLU A 11 -15.58 -18.06 19.73
C GLU A 11 -14.25 -18.41 19.06
N MET A 12 -13.83 -17.62 18.06
CA MET A 12 -12.51 -17.77 17.43
C MET A 12 -11.38 -17.58 18.44
N LEU A 13 -11.48 -16.58 19.32
CA LEU A 13 -10.50 -16.35 20.37
C LEU A 13 -10.38 -17.55 21.31
N LYS A 14 -11.51 -18.09 21.76
CA LYS A 14 -11.54 -19.29 22.62
C LYS A 14 -10.94 -20.51 21.93
N LYS A 15 -11.29 -20.73 20.67
CA LYS A 15 -10.76 -21.84 19.86
C LYS A 15 -9.25 -21.75 19.72
N ASN A 16 -8.73 -20.60 19.30
CA ASN A 16 -7.29 -20.38 19.10
C ASN A 16 -6.54 -20.48 20.44
N SER A 17 -7.10 -19.94 21.54
CA SER A 17 -6.53 -20.09 22.88
C SER A 17 -6.44 -21.57 23.31
N SER A 18 -7.45 -22.38 23.00
CA SER A 18 -7.43 -23.81 23.31
C SER A 18 -6.37 -24.55 22.50
N LEU A 19 -6.19 -24.19 21.20
CA LEU A 19 -5.15 -24.76 20.35
C LEU A 19 -3.75 -24.39 20.85
N MET A 20 -3.55 -23.13 21.31
CA MET A 20 -2.28 -22.67 21.85
C MET A 20 -1.90 -23.31 23.20
N ALA A 21 -2.88 -23.84 23.92
CA ALA A 21 -2.68 -24.54 25.19
C ALA A 21 -2.37 -26.04 25.03
N ALA A 22 -2.40 -26.59 23.82
CA ALA A 22 -2.08 -27.99 23.54
C ALA A 22 -0.57 -28.25 23.67
N ASP A 23 -0.18 -29.38 24.24
CA ASP A 23 1.24 -29.72 24.48
C ASP A 23 2.06 -29.86 23.18
N ASP A 24 1.41 -30.20 22.08
CA ASP A 24 1.99 -30.39 20.74
C ASP A 24 1.96 -29.12 19.86
N PHE A 25 1.49 -27.99 20.41
CA PHE A 25 1.32 -26.74 19.65
C PHE A 25 2.60 -26.26 18.96
N TRP A 26 3.76 -26.44 19.60
CA TRP A 26 5.05 -25.97 19.09
C TRP A 26 5.76 -26.98 18.20
N ASP A 27 5.20 -28.17 18.00
CA ASP A 27 5.81 -29.21 17.13
C ASP A 27 5.81 -28.79 15.66
N ASN A 28 4.84 -27.93 15.26
CA ASN A 28 4.78 -27.31 13.94
C ASN A 28 4.93 -25.79 14.02
N PRO A 29 6.17 -25.24 13.95
CA PRO A 29 6.44 -23.82 14.14
C PRO A 29 5.68 -22.89 13.16
N LYS A 30 5.45 -23.36 11.90
CA LYS A 30 4.73 -22.58 10.87
C LYS A 30 3.26 -22.41 11.25
N GLU A 31 2.61 -23.47 11.67
CA GLU A 31 1.21 -23.47 12.07
C GLU A 31 1.00 -22.74 13.41
N ALA A 32 1.91 -22.96 14.37
CA ALA A 32 1.93 -22.23 15.64
C ALA A 32 2.04 -20.71 15.45
N THR A 33 2.92 -20.27 14.56
CA THR A 33 3.08 -18.85 14.23
C THR A 33 1.81 -18.27 13.60
N LYS A 34 1.16 -19.03 12.70
CA LYS A 34 -0.10 -18.62 12.06
C LYS A 34 -1.22 -18.46 13.08
N ILE A 35 -1.44 -19.49 13.92
CA ILE A 35 -2.50 -19.47 14.95
C ILE A 35 -2.25 -18.38 15.99
N SER A 36 -1.00 -18.20 16.43
CA SER A 36 -0.63 -17.14 17.38
C SER A 36 -0.90 -15.75 16.82
N ARG A 37 -0.66 -15.57 15.54
CA ARG A 37 -0.94 -14.34 14.85
C ARG A 37 -2.44 -14.08 14.72
N GLU A 38 -3.23 -15.07 14.25
CA GLU A 38 -4.69 -14.97 14.17
C GLU A 38 -5.30 -14.69 15.55
N PHE A 39 -4.78 -15.31 16.61
CA PHE A 39 -5.19 -15.04 17.98
C PHE A 39 -4.97 -13.58 18.37
N ASN A 40 -3.77 -13.04 18.12
CA ASN A 40 -3.45 -11.65 18.44
C ASN A 40 -4.30 -10.66 17.64
N GLU A 41 -4.51 -10.91 16.34
CA GLU A 41 -5.35 -10.07 15.48
C GLU A 41 -6.81 -10.01 15.97
N VAL A 42 -7.40 -11.16 16.34
CA VAL A 42 -8.76 -11.21 16.88
C VAL A 42 -8.84 -10.55 18.24
N LYS A 43 -7.84 -10.79 19.10
CA LYS A 43 -7.75 -10.16 20.42
C LYS A 43 -7.66 -8.64 20.33
N ASP A 44 -6.77 -8.11 19.47
CA ASP A 44 -6.59 -6.66 19.28
C ASP A 44 -7.89 -6.00 18.76
N LYS A 45 -8.64 -6.68 17.87
CA LYS A 45 -9.95 -6.22 17.40
C LYS A 45 -10.96 -6.16 18.54
N LEU A 46 -11.05 -7.19 19.37
CA LEU A 46 -11.98 -7.23 20.50
C LEU A 46 -11.62 -6.20 21.58
N ASP A 47 -10.34 -6.07 21.90
CA ASP A 47 -9.86 -5.10 22.88
C ASP A 47 -10.16 -3.67 22.41
N THR A 48 -9.97 -3.38 21.11
CA THR A 48 -10.30 -2.09 20.50
C THR A 48 -11.81 -1.82 20.55
N LEU A 49 -12.65 -2.80 20.21
CA LEU A 49 -14.12 -2.67 20.29
C LEU A 49 -14.57 -2.38 21.74
N ASN A 50 -14.04 -3.11 22.70
CA ASN A 50 -14.37 -2.93 24.10
C ASN A 50 -13.95 -1.53 24.59
N LYS A 51 -12.76 -1.06 24.17
CA LYS A 51 -12.29 0.30 24.46
C LYS A 51 -13.21 1.35 23.86
N LEU A 52 -13.56 1.23 22.56
CA LEU A 52 -14.48 2.16 21.89
C LEU A 52 -15.85 2.21 22.58
N ASN A 53 -16.39 1.06 23.00
CA ASN A 53 -17.65 1.01 23.77
C ASN A 53 -17.53 1.70 25.11
N LYS A 54 -16.41 1.53 25.81
CA LYS A 54 -16.16 2.26 27.05
C LYS A 54 -16.08 3.76 26.83
N ASP A 55 -15.30 4.22 25.83
CA ASP A 55 -15.16 5.65 25.52
C ASP A 55 -16.51 6.29 25.12
N ILE A 56 -17.39 5.54 24.42
CA ILE A 56 -18.77 5.97 24.13
C ILE A 56 -19.58 6.17 25.41
N ASN A 57 -19.47 5.24 26.38
CA ASN A 57 -20.19 5.37 27.65
C ASN A 57 -19.63 6.51 28.48
N ASP A 58 -18.32 6.69 28.54
CA ASP A 58 -17.67 7.80 29.25
C ASP A 58 -18.14 9.16 28.69
N ILE A 59 -18.31 9.29 27.34
CA ILE A 59 -18.86 10.50 26.72
C ILE A 59 -20.33 10.69 27.10
N LYS A 60 -21.16 9.63 27.11
CA LYS A 60 -22.55 9.71 27.53
C LYS A 60 -22.67 10.20 28.97
N ASP A 61 -21.84 9.68 29.86
CA ASP A 61 -21.81 10.10 31.26
C ASP A 61 -21.39 11.58 31.42
N CYS A 62 -20.39 12.03 30.63
CA CYS A 62 -20.02 13.44 30.58
C CYS A 62 -21.17 14.34 30.10
N LEU A 63 -21.95 13.90 29.10
CA LEU A 63 -23.12 14.67 28.60
C LEU A 63 -24.26 14.74 29.62
N VAL A 64 -24.50 13.65 30.38
CA VAL A 64 -25.48 13.68 31.49
C VAL A 64 -25.06 14.68 32.57
N LEU A 65 -23.78 14.66 32.95
CA LEU A 65 -23.24 15.60 33.94
C LEU A 65 -23.31 17.05 33.42
N LEU A 66 -23.08 17.27 32.16
CA LEU A 66 -23.21 18.60 31.53
C LEU A 66 -24.66 19.11 31.61
N ASP A 67 -25.63 18.23 31.31
CA ASP A 67 -27.07 18.59 31.39
C ASP A 67 -27.51 18.91 32.83
N GLU A 68 -26.95 18.22 33.82
CA GLU A 68 -27.27 18.42 35.22
C GLU A 68 -26.58 19.65 35.84
N THR A 69 -25.32 19.91 35.46
CA THR A 69 -24.49 20.95 36.13
C THR A 69 -24.40 22.25 35.32
N GLY A 70 -24.54 22.17 34.00
CA GLY A 70 -24.31 23.29 33.08
C GLY A 70 -22.86 23.77 33.04
N ASP A 71 -21.89 22.94 33.47
CA ASP A 71 -20.50 23.31 33.58
C ASP A 71 -19.77 23.16 32.24
N LEU A 72 -19.17 24.27 31.77
CA LEU A 72 -18.43 24.34 30.53
C LEU A 72 -17.17 23.43 30.48
N GLU A 73 -16.63 23.05 31.63
CA GLU A 73 -15.48 22.11 31.68
C GLU A 73 -15.89 20.73 31.15
N PHE A 74 -17.09 20.26 31.49
CA PHE A 74 -17.61 18.98 30.96
C PHE A 74 -17.86 19.04 29.44
N HIS A 75 -18.25 20.21 28.91
CA HIS A 75 -18.39 20.40 27.47
C HIS A 75 -17.06 20.22 26.74
N GLN A 76 -16.00 20.90 27.23
CA GLN A 76 -14.67 20.78 26.64
C GLN A 76 -14.11 19.36 26.74
N LEU A 77 -14.36 18.69 27.86
CA LEU A 77 -13.94 17.30 28.07
C LEU A 77 -14.65 16.36 27.08
N ALA A 78 -15.95 16.50 26.92
CA ALA A 78 -16.74 15.70 25.99
C ALA A 78 -16.29 15.92 24.53
N ASP A 79 -16.04 17.16 24.11
CA ASP A 79 -15.54 17.47 22.77
C ASP A 79 -14.17 16.84 22.48
N ASN A 80 -13.27 16.90 23.45
CA ASN A 80 -11.94 16.28 23.34
C ASN A 80 -12.05 14.75 23.23
N HIS A 81 -12.90 14.14 24.06
CA HIS A 81 -13.14 12.69 24.02
C HIS A 81 -13.82 12.29 22.71
N LEU A 82 -14.79 13.07 22.22
CA LEU A 82 -15.48 12.81 20.95
C LEU A 82 -14.51 12.87 19.76
N THR A 83 -13.66 13.89 19.72
CA THR A 83 -12.64 14.02 18.66
C THR A 83 -11.69 12.85 18.65
N LYS A 84 -11.23 12.41 19.83
CA LYS A 84 -10.37 11.23 19.97
C LYS A 84 -11.08 9.96 19.53
N LEU A 85 -12.32 9.75 19.97
CA LEU A 85 -13.15 8.61 19.61
C LEU A 85 -13.37 8.54 18.08
N CYS A 86 -13.65 9.66 17.42
CA CYS A 86 -13.81 9.71 15.97
C CYS A 86 -12.54 9.25 15.25
N ASN A 87 -11.36 9.72 15.67
CA ASN A 87 -10.08 9.32 15.09
C ASN A 87 -9.78 7.81 15.33
N GLU A 88 -10.06 7.31 16.52
CA GLU A 88 -9.89 5.89 16.84
C GLU A 88 -10.87 5.01 16.06
N LEU A 89 -12.13 5.47 15.87
CA LEU A 89 -13.14 4.78 15.08
C LEU A 89 -12.76 4.70 13.59
N ASP A 90 -12.23 5.79 13.04
CA ASP A 90 -11.77 5.80 11.63
C ASP A 90 -10.58 4.86 11.43
N THR A 91 -9.65 4.81 12.39
CA THR A 91 -8.54 3.85 12.37
C THR A 91 -9.06 2.40 12.47
N PHE A 92 -10.03 2.17 13.35
CA PHE A 92 -10.63 0.85 13.53
C PHE A 92 -11.42 0.41 12.29
N LYS A 93 -12.20 1.30 11.67
CA LYS A 93 -12.89 1.01 10.39
C LYS A 93 -11.90 0.51 9.34
N LEU A 94 -10.77 1.18 9.20
CA LEU A 94 -9.73 0.77 8.24
C LEU A 94 -9.18 -0.62 8.56
N SER A 95 -8.92 -0.93 9.85
CA SER A 95 -8.41 -2.24 10.25
C SER A 95 -9.37 -3.40 9.93
N VAL A 96 -10.67 -3.10 9.88
CA VAL A 96 -11.73 -4.06 9.53
C VAL A 96 -11.83 -4.29 8.03
N LEU A 97 -11.48 -3.29 7.24
CA LEU A 97 -11.51 -3.36 5.77
C LEU A 97 -10.35 -4.19 5.19
N PHE A 98 -9.32 -4.49 6.00
CA PHE A 98 -8.23 -5.37 5.61
C PHE A 98 -8.65 -6.84 5.77
N THR A 99 -9.17 -7.43 4.69
CA THR A 99 -9.71 -8.79 4.67
C THR A 99 -8.84 -9.77 3.88
N ASP A 100 -7.90 -9.28 3.09
CA ASP A 100 -7.02 -10.12 2.29
C ASP A 100 -5.86 -10.68 3.14
N GLU A 101 -5.49 -11.92 2.84
CA GLU A 101 -4.39 -12.64 3.51
C GLU A 101 -3.07 -11.84 3.55
N TYR A 102 -2.85 -10.94 2.58
CA TYR A 102 -1.60 -10.21 2.40
C TYR A 102 -1.66 -8.75 2.84
N ASP A 103 -2.82 -8.26 3.29
CA ASP A 103 -3.02 -6.86 3.67
C ASP A 103 -2.06 -6.38 4.77
N HIS A 104 -1.64 -7.30 5.64
CA HIS A 104 -0.73 -7.04 6.75
C HIS A 104 0.73 -6.84 6.33
N LEU A 105 1.09 -7.16 5.09
CA LEU A 105 2.47 -7.09 4.60
C LEU A 105 2.92 -5.65 4.35
N ASN A 106 4.24 -5.49 4.22
CA ASN A 106 4.83 -4.28 3.69
C ASN A 106 4.54 -4.15 2.20
N ALA A 107 4.70 -2.96 1.64
CA ALA A 107 4.46 -2.67 0.23
C ALA A 107 5.75 -2.29 -0.51
N ILE A 108 5.87 -2.73 -1.75
CA ILE A 108 6.83 -2.22 -2.72
C ILE A 108 6.05 -1.45 -3.78
N LEU A 109 6.42 -0.18 -3.99
CA LEU A 109 5.82 0.67 -5.02
C LEU A 109 6.84 0.90 -6.13
N GLU A 110 6.39 0.74 -7.37
CA GLU A 110 7.17 1.02 -8.57
C GLU A 110 6.48 2.11 -9.38
N PHE A 111 7.25 3.11 -9.80
CA PHE A 111 6.76 4.27 -10.54
C PHE A 111 7.34 4.25 -11.95
N HIS A 112 6.47 4.32 -12.95
CA HIS A 112 6.88 4.35 -14.34
C HIS A 112 6.16 5.48 -15.08
N PRO A 113 6.91 6.38 -15.77
CA PRO A 113 6.31 7.37 -16.65
C PRO A 113 5.61 6.68 -17.82
N GLY A 114 4.45 7.19 -18.20
CA GLY A 114 3.74 6.78 -19.41
C GLY A 114 4.26 7.52 -20.65
N ALA A 115 3.50 7.43 -21.74
CA ALA A 115 3.77 8.21 -22.94
C ALA A 115 3.63 9.71 -22.63
N GLY A 116 4.62 10.54 -22.99
CA GLY A 116 4.59 12.00 -22.76
C GLY A 116 5.96 12.63 -22.53
N GLY A 117 7.05 11.88 -22.68
CA GLY A 117 8.41 12.41 -22.57
C GLY A 117 8.71 13.04 -21.20
N THR A 118 9.37 14.22 -21.17
CA THR A 118 9.78 14.91 -19.95
C THR A 118 8.60 15.19 -19.00
N GLU A 119 7.41 15.51 -19.53
CA GLU A 119 6.24 15.82 -18.74
C GLU A 119 5.75 14.58 -17.94
N SER A 120 5.79 13.39 -18.54
CA SER A 120 5.41 12.15 -17.85
C SER A 120 6.46 11.72 -16.83
N GLN A 121 7.75 12.02 -17.08
CA GLN A 121 8.83 11.77 -16.12
C GLN A 121 8.69 12.66 -14.88
N ASP A 122 8.35 13.93 -15.08
CA ASP A 122 8.07 14.86 -13.98
C ASP A 122 6.82 14.44 -13.20
N TRP A 123 5.77 14.01 -13.91
CA TRP A 123 4.57 13.49 -13.27
C TRP A 123 4.84 12.26 -12.39
N ALA A 124 5.62 11.31 -12.89
CA ALA A 124 6.00 10.14 -12.11
C ALA A 124 6.80 10.50 -10.84
N ASP A 125 7.66 11.53 -10.92
CA ASP A 125 8.38 12.04 -9.75
C ASP A 125 7.46 12.79 -8.77
N MET A 126 6.47 13.51 -9.26
CA MET A 126 5.45 14.12 -8.40
C MET A 126 4.65 13.05 -7.63
N LEU A 127 4.25 11.95 -8.28
CA LEU A 127 3.60 10.81 -7.62
C LEU A 127 4.53 10.16 -6.59
N TYR A 128 5.78 9.89 -6.96
CA TYR A 128 6.78 9.36 -6.04
C TYR A 128 6.85 10.21 -4.77
N ARG A 129 6.99 11.53 -4.89
CA ARG A 129 7.04 12.45 -3.75
C ARG A 129 5.74 12.45 -2.94
N MET A 130 4.59 12.32 -3.58
CA MET A 130 3.29 12.23 -2.90
C MET A 130 3.23 10.99 -1.99
N TYR A 131 3.65 9.81 -2.48
CA TYR A 131 3.65 8.58 -1.67
C TYR A 131 4.74 8.57 -0.60
N VAL A 132 5.88 9.21 -0.85
CA VAL A 132 6.90 9.42 0.19
C VAL A 132 6.31 10.21 1.36
N ARG A 133 5.66 11.34 1.09
CA ARG A 133 5.02 12.17 2.13
C ARG A 133 3.90 11.45 2.86
N PHE A 134 3.11 10.66 2.13
CA PHE A 134 2.10 9.78 2.75
C PHE A 134 2.75 8.79 3.73
N ALA A 135 3.83 8.13 3.32
CA ALA A 135 4.54 7.18 4.17
C ALA A 135 5.15 7.85 5.42
N GLU A 136 5.69 9.06 5.28
CA GLU A 136 6.20 9.87 6.39
C GLU A 136 5.08 10.26 7.38
N ASP A 137 3.93 10.73 6.86
CA ASP A 137 2.76 11.09 7.68
C ASP A 137 2.23 9.90 8.48
N LYS A 138 2.21 8.73 7.87
CA LYS A 138 1.84 7.46 8.52
C LYS A 138 2.95 6.87 9.41
N ARG A 139 4.11 7.50 9.47
CA ARG A 139 5.30 7.01 10.19
C ARG A 139 5.76 5.62 9.73
N PHE A 140 5.54 5.31 8.48
CA PHE A 140 6.08 4.11 7.86
C PHE A 140 7.57 4.26 7.62
N LYS A 141 8.32 3.17 7.78
CA LYS A 141 9.73 3.14 7.39
C LYS A 141 9.82 3.02 5.88
N MET A 142 10.60 3.87 5.26
CA MET A 142 10.78 3.86 3.81
C MET A 142 12.23 3.54 3.45
N ALA A 143 12.42 2.76 2.39
CA ALA A 143 13.71 2.50 1.79
C ALA A 143 13.60 2.63 0.27
N VAL A 144 14.48 3.43 -0.34
CA VAL A 144 14.60 3.53 -1.79
C VAL A 144 15.37 2.30 -2.28
N ILE A 145 14.74 1.51 -3.15
CA ILE A 145 15.34 0.30 -3.73
C ILE A 145 16.05 0.64 -5.03
N ASP A 146 15.42 1.44 -5.88
CA ASP A 146 16.00 1.93 -7.13
C ASP A 146 15.45 3.33 -7.43
N TYR A 147 16.27 4.18 -8.02
CA TYR A 147 15.87 5.50 -8.48
C TYR A 147 16.70 5.91 -9.68
N GLN A 148 16.04 6.09 -10.81
CA GLN A 148 16.66 6.53 -12.05
C GLN A 148 16.11 7.91 -12.43
N SER A 149 16.97 8.92 -12.34
CA SER A 149 16.62 10.29 -12.73
C SER A 149 16.31 10.40 -14.22
N GLY A 150 15.38 11.27 -14.56
CA GLY A 150 15.12 11.68 -15.94
C GLY A 150 16.30 12.46 -16.52
N ASP A 151 16.38 12.53 -17.87
CA ASP A 151 17.49 13.23 -18.52
C ASP A 151 17.40 14.75 -18.35
N VAL A 152 16.19 15.29 -18.29
CA VAL A 152 15.93 16.75 -18.18
C VAL A 152 15.22 17.07 -16.86
N ALA A 153 14.21 16.29 -16.51
CA ALA A 153 13.44 16.46 -15.27
C ALA A 153 12.76 15.14 -14.89
N GLY A 154 12.36 15.05 -13.62
CA GLY A 154 11.60 13.92 -13.12
C GLY A 154 12.41 12.63 -13.02
N LEU A 155 11.75 11.48 -13.15
CA LEU A 155 12.32 10.15 -13.05
C LEU A 155 12.00 9.28 -14.27
N LYS A 156 12.90 8.35 -14.62
CA LYS A 156 12.67 7.26 -15.60
C LYS A 156 12.02 6.04 -14.95
N SER A 157 12.41 5.75 -13.73
CA SER A 157 11.79 4.74 -12.89
C SER A 157 12.19 4.97 -11.43
N ALA A 158 11.33 4.60 -10.50
CA ALA A 158 11.69 4.53 -9.09
C ALA A 158 10.99 3.35 -8.43
N THR A 159 11.66 2.73 -7.48
CA THR A 159 11.13 1.65 -6.65
C THR A 159 11.42 1.95 -5.19
N ILE A 160 10.38 1.94 -4.37
CA ILE A 160 10.49 2.15 -2.92
C ILE A 160 9.84 1.00 -2.16
N ALA A 161 10.43 0.61 -1.03
CA ALA A 161 9.77 -0.23 -0.05
C ALA A 161 9.19 0.64 1.06
N ILE A 162 7.92 0.45 1.35
CA ILE A 162 7.19 1.10 2.45
C ILE A 162 6.85 0.01 3.48
N ARG A 163 7.45 0.12 4.67
CA ARG A 163 7.37 -0.89 5.72
C ARG A 163 6.63 -0.36 6.91
N GLY A 164 5.56 -1.04 7.29
CA GLY A 164 4.72 -0.70 8.41
C GLY A 164 3.49 -1.60 8.49
N HIS A 165 2.76 -1.50 9.57
CA HIS A 165 1.57 -2.32 9.79
C HIS A 165 0.53 -2.05 8.70
N ASN A 166 0.12 -3.09 7.97
CA ASN A 166 -0.84 -3.04 6.88
C ASN A 166 -0.46 -2.11 5.70
N ALA A 167 0.83 -1.83 5.50
CA ALA A 167 1.26 -0.92 4.43
C ALA A 167 0.78 -1.35 3.04
N TYR A 168 0.81 -2.65 2.74
CA TYR A 168 0.26 -3.18 1.49
C TYR A 168 -1.27 -3.04 1.43
N GLY A 169 -1.98 -3.35 2.51
CA GLY A 169 -3.43 -3.22 2.60
C GLY A 169 -3.91 -1.80 2.28
N TYR A 170 -3.21 -0.78 2.80
CA TYR A 170 -3.50 0.63 2.47
C TYR A 170 -3.26 0.93 0.99
N LEU A 171 -2.14 0.47 0.43
CA LEU A 171 -1.63 0.93 -0.85
C LEU A 171 -2.01 0.05 -2.04
N LYS A 172 -2.54 -1.18 -1.83
CA LYS A 172 -2.91 -2.11 -2.91
C LYS A 172 -3.87 -1.50 -3.93
N GLY A 173 -4.76 -0.61 -3.46
CA GLY A 173 -5.70 0.12 -4.29
C GLY A 173 -5.07 1.19 -5.19
N GLU A 174 -3.83 1.60 -4.94
CA GLU A 174 -3.15 2.65 -5.71
C GLU A 174 -2.49 2.11 -6.99
N LYS A 175 -2.53 0.79 -7.18
CA LYS A 175 -2.06 0.16 -8.42
C LYS A 175 -2.90 0.58 -9.62
N GLY A 176 -2.26 1.22 -10.60
CA GLY A 176 -2.92 1.61 -11.84
C GLY A 176 -2.30 2.83 -12.49
N VAL A 177 -3.06 3.42 -13.43
CA VAL A 177 -2.64 4.59 -14.19
C VAL A 177 -3.20 5.86 -13.55
N HIS A 178 -2.32 6.83 -13.32
CA HIS A 178 -2.64 8.15 -12.78
C HIS A 178 -2.50 9.19 -13.89
N ARG A 179 -3.56 9.96 -14.12
CA ARG A 179 -3.62 10.99 -15.17
C ARG A 179 -3.41 12.37 -14.57
N LEU A 180 -2.47 13.13 -15.12
CA LEU A 180 -2.24 14.53 -14.83
C LEU A 180 -2.82 15.42 -15.94
N VAL A 181 -3.46 16.52 -15.57
CA VAL A 181 -3.86 17.61 -16.48
C VAL A 181 -3.41 18.93 -15.88
N ARG A 182 -2.40 19.55 -16.50
CA ARG A 182 -1.87 20.85 -16.05
C ARG A 182 -1.34 21.67 -17.22
N ILE A 183 -1.02 22.95 -16.96
CA ILE A 183 -0.16 23.74 -17.85
C ILE A 183 1.25 23.22 -17.68
N SER A 184 1.89 22.79 -18.80
CA SER A 184 3.24 22.21 -18.75
C SER A 184 4.30 23.28 -18.45
N PRO A 185 5.16 23.08 -17.45
CA PRO A 185 6.30 23.97 -17.23
C PRO A 185 7.40 23.83 -18.29
N PHE A 186 7.33 22.78 -19.12
CA PHE A 186 8.29 22.49 -20.19
C PHE A 186 7.83 23.01 -21.55
N ASP A 187 6.60 23.50 -21.67
CA ASP A 187 6.06 24.09 -22.89
C ASP A 187 6.15 25.61 -22.85
N SER A 188 7.00 26.18 -23.69
CA SER A 188 7.16 27.63 -23.80
C SER A 188 5.89 28.38 -24.18
N GLN A 189 4.91 27.71 -24.76
CA GLN A 189 3.62 28.29 -25.15
C GLN A 189 2.56 28.21 -24.02
N GLY A 190 2.90 27.61 -22.87
CA GLY A 190 1.99 27.51 -21.73
C GLY A 190 0.71 26.72 -22.00
N ARG A 191 0.75 25.74 -22.91
CA ARG A 191 -0.41 24.93 -23.26
C ARG A 191 -0.71 23.90 -22.18
N ARG A 192 -1.98 23.53 -22.11
CA ARG A 192 -2.46 22.46 -21.23
C ARG A 192 -2.06 21.10 -21.81
N HIS A 193 -1.37 20.30 -21.03
CA HIS A 193 -0.96 18.95 -21.36
C HIS A 193 -1.66 17.91 -20.49
N THR A 194 -1.78 16.72 -21.03
CA THR A 194 -2.23 15.53 -20.30
C THR A 194 -1.10 14.52 -20.31
N SER A 195 -0.71 14.05 -19.13
CA SER A 195 0.36 13.07 -18.96
C SER A 195 -0.11 11.91 -18.10
N PHE A 196 0.49 10.76 -18.31
CA PHE A 196 0.17 9.54 -17.58
C PHE A 196 1.42 9.00 -16.91
N ALA A 197 1.23 8.43 -15.72
CA ALA A 197 2.23 7.62 -15.05
C ALA A 197 1.54 6.43 -14.40
N SER A 198 2.22 5.31 -14.33
CA SER A 198 1.69 4.12 -13.67
C SER A 198 2.38 3.91 -12.33
N VAL A 199 1.58 3.50 -11.35
CA VAL A 199 2.05 3.01 -10.06
C VAL A 199 1.72 1.53 -9.99
N ASN A 200 2.72 0.71 -9.74
CA ASN A 200 2.54 -0.70 -9.43
C ASN A 200 2.76 -0.91 -7.93
N VAL A 201 1.92 -1.72 -7.30
CA VAL A 201 2.00 -2.01 -5.87
C VAL A 201 2.02 -3.52 -5.69
N VAL A 202 3.06 -4.00 -5.02
CA VAL A 202 3.24 -5.44 -4.72
C VAL A 202 3.57 -5.62 -3.24
N PRO A 203 3.16 -6.73 -2.62
CA PRO A 203 3.52 -7.00 -1.22
C PRO A 203 5.02 -7.35 -1.10
N GLU A 204 5.67 -6.86 -0.03
CA GLU A 204 7.01 -7.28 0.36
C GLU A 204 6.91 -8.52 1.25
N PHE A 205 7.53 -9.62 0.87
CA PHE A 205 7.57 -10.84 1.68
C PHE A 205 8.82 -10.86 2.56
N ASP A 206 8.62 -11.22 3.83
CA ASP A 206 9.72 -11.61 4.69
C ASP A 206 10.24 -12.99 4.26
N GLU A 207 11.51 -13.29 4.55
CA GLU A 207 12.17 -14.57 4.22
C GLU A 207 11.44 -15.80 4.81
N SER A 208 10.51 -15.58 5.74
CA SER A 208 9.71 -16.65 6.37
C SER A 208 8.59 -17.22 5.49
N ILE A 209 8.18 -16.52 4.40
CA ILE A 209 7.20 -17.06 3.46
C ILE A 209 7.95 -17.70 2.31
N GLU A 210 8.20 -18.99 2.44
CA GLU A 210 8.82 -19.81 1.39
C GLU A 210 7.91 -19.86 0.16
N ILE A 211 8.23 -19.04 -0.83
CA ILE A 211 7.91 -19.37 -2.20
C ILE A 211 8.98 -20.39 -2.60
N ASP A 212 8.57 -21.57 -2.97
CA ASP A 212 9.44 -22.63 -3.45
C ASP A 212 10.07 -22.16 -4.79
N LEU A 213 11.14 -21.37 -4.66
CA LEU A 213 11.92 -20.83 -5.76
C LEU A 213 13.09 -21.77 -6.00
N ASN A 214 13.01 -22.50 -7.09
CA ASN A 214 14.13 -23.31 -7.52
C ASN A 214 15.20 -22.38 -8.10
N GLU A 215 16.38 -22.32 -7.50
CA GLU A 215 17.50 -21.49 -7.99
C GLU A 215 17.88 -21.78 -9.45
N LYS A 216 17.57 -22.98 -9.94
CA LYS A 216 17.83 -23.40 -11.33
C LYS A 216 16.96 -22.63 -12.34
N ASP A 217 15.85 -22.08 -11.89
CA ASP A 217 14.91 -21.34 -12.74
C ASP A 217 15.22 -19.84 -12.78
N ILE A 218 16.29 -19.41 -12.10
CA ILE A 218 16.70 -18.02 -12.03
C ILE A 218 18.01 -17.80 -12.78
N LYS A 219 17.93 -17.03 -13.86
CA LYS A 219 19.12 -16.52 -14.54
C LYS A 219 19.59 -15.24 -13.84
N VAL A 220 20.85 -15.22 -13.41
CA VAL A 220 21.47 -14.07 -12.75
C VAL A 220 22.52 -13.48 -13.70
N ASP A 221 22.31 -12.23 -14.10
CA ASP A 221 23.25 -11.46 -14.90
C ASP A 221 23.80 -10.31 -14.03
N THR A 222 25.11 -10.12 -14.02
CA THR A 222 25.78 -9.00 -13.35
C THR A 222 26.24 -7.99 -14.39
N TYR A 223 26.12 -6.71 -14.08
CA TYR A 223 26.53 -5.64 -14.97
C TYR A 223 27.05 -4.44 -14.19
N ARG A 224 27.66 -3.50 -14.90
CA ARG A 224 28.18 -2.27 -14.28
C ARG A 224 27.06 -1.33 -13.98
N SER A 225 27.02 -0.82 -12.75
CA SER A 225 26.03 0.19 -12.37
C SER A 225 26.23 1.47 -13.22
N SER A 226 25.14 2.04 -13.73
CA SER A 226 25.14 3.31 -14.45
C SER A 226 24.69 4.40 -13.48
N GLY A 227 25.56 5.37 -13.16
CA GLY A 227 25.23 6.51 -12.30
C GLY A 227 26.40 7.47 -12.16
N ALA A 228 26.14 8.69 -11.66
CA ALA A 228 27.18 9.66 -11.31
C ALA A 228 27.97 9.17 -10.11
N GLY A 229 29.14 8.55 -10.34
CA GLY A 229 30.04 8.02 -9.31
C GLY A 229 31.47 7.96 -9.79
N GLY A 230 32.43 7.94 -8.86
CA GLY A 230 33.87 7.93 -9.14
C GLY A 230 34.34 6.64 -9.82
N GLN A 231 35.64 6.54 -10.13
CA GLN A 231 36.27 5.46 -10.92
C GLN A 231 35.96 4.00 -10.46
N ASN A 232 35.56 3.80 -9.21
CA ASN A 232 35.20 2.47 -8.69
C ASN A 232 33.81 1.98 -9.12
N VAL A 233 32.86 2.88 -9.31
CA VAL A 233 31.48 2.54 -9.72
C VAL A 233 31.46 2.03 -11.17
N ASN A 234 32.35 2.55 -12.00
CA ASN A 234 32.45 2.18 -13.42
C ASN A 234 33.34 0.97 -13.70
N LYS A 235 33.99 0.37 -12.68
CA LYS A 235 34.90 -0.77 -12.85
C LYS A 235 34.40 -2.06 -12.23
N THR A 236 33.44 -2.00 -11.29
CA THR A 236 32.91 -3.18 -10.59
C THR A 236 31.52 -3.53 -11.08
N ASP A 237 31.30 -4.82 -11.40
CA ASP A 237 29.98 -5.35 -11.79
C ASP A 237 29.13 -5.60 -10.52
N SER A 238 28.74 -4.50 -9.84
CA SER A 238 27.97 -4.56 -8.58
C SER A 238 26.46 -4.65 -8.81
N ALA A 239 25.97 -4.21 -9.97
CA ALA A 239 24.57 -4.30 -10.32
C ALA A 239 24.15 -5.72 -10.68
N VAL A 240 23.00 -6.15 -10.23
CA VAL A 240 22.45 -7.49 -10.44
C VAL A 240 21.12 -7.39 -11.15
N ARG A 241 20.92 -8.23 -12.17
CA ARG A 241 19.65 -8.47 -12.84
C ARG A 241 19.31 -9.94 -12.69
N MET A 242 18.08 -10.23 -12.28
CA MET A 242 17.56 -11.58 -12.21
C MET A 242 16.39 -11.75 -13.17
N THR A 243 16.40 -12.85 -13.90
CA THR A 243 15.31 -13.24 -14.78
C THR A 243 14.79 -14.61 -14.34
N HIS A 244 13.53 -14.69 -14.02
CA HIS A 244 12.87 -15.97 -13.77
C HIS A 244 12.48 -16.59 -15.11
N LEU A 245 13.14 -17.67 -15.49
CA LEU A 245 13.04 -18.28 -16.82
C LEU A 245 11.60 -18.73 -17.18
N PRO A 246 10.83 -19.38 -16.25
CA PRO A 246 9.50 -19.85 -16.59
C PRO A 246 8.48 -18.72 -16.82
N THR A 247 8.61 -17.57 -16.10
CA THR A 247 7.64 -16.47 -16.17
C THR A 247 8.13 -15.27 -16.97
N GLY A 248 9.44 -15.22 -17.30
CA GLY A 248 10.06 -14.10 -17.99
C GLY A 248 10.16 -12.81 -17.18
N ILE A 249 9.86 -12.85 -15.87
CA ILE A 249 9.99 -11.67 -15.00
C ILE A 249 11.45 -11.30 -14.85
N VAL A 250 11.73 -10.00 -15.05
CA VAL A 250 13.07 -9.42 -14.90
C VAL A 250 13.04 -8.39 -13.79
N VAL A 251 13.94 -8.52 -12.82
CA VAL A 251 14.18 -7.55 -11.75
C VAL A 251 15.64 -7.13 -11.73
N SER A 252 15.92 -5.89 -11.33
CA SER A 252 17.31 -5.42 -11.24
C SER A 252 17.49 -4.52 -10.00
N SER A 253 18.69 -4.56 -9.41
CA SER A 253 19.10 -3.66 -8.33
C SER A 253 20.56 -3.25 -8.51
N GLN A 254 20.83 -1.96 -8.25
CA GLN A 254 22.18 -1.37 -8.32
C GLN A 254 22.50 -0.43 -7.16
N ILE A 255 21.70 -0.47 -6.09
CA ILE A 255 21.75 0.49 -5.00
C ILE A 255 22.92 0.27 -4.09
N GLU A 256 23.19 -0.99 -3.78
CA GLU A 256 24.24 -1.36 -2.86
C GLU A 256 25.58 -1.50 -3.57
N LYS A 257 26.67 -1.18 -2.86
CA LYS A 257 28.03 -1.39 -3.36
C LYS A 257 28.42 -2.87 -3.40
N SER A 258 27.66 -3.71 -2.72
CA SER A 258 27.87 -5.15 -2.63
C SER A 258 26.95 -5.90 -3.59
N GLN A 259 27.52 -6.69 -4.49
CA GLN A 259 26.78 -7.59 -5.37
C GLN A 259 25.89 -8.58 -4.61
N ILE A 260 26.36 -9.06 -3.42
CA ILE A 260 25.60 -9.99 -2.58
C ILE A 260 24.33 -9.34 -2.05
N GLN A 261 24.41 -8.08 -1.61
CA GLN A 261 23.25 -7.34 -1.11
C GLN A 261 22.26 -7.03 -2.24
N ASN A 262 22.75 -6.60 -3.41
CA ASN A 262 21.90 -6.41 -4.59
C ASN A 262 21.24 -7.72 -5.04
N ARG A 263 21.94 -8.87 -4.91
CA ARG A 263 21.37 -10.18 -5.19
C ARG A 263 20.22 -10.51 -4.23
N ALA A 264 20.38 -10.26 -2.93
CA ALA A 264 19.32 -10.49 -1.95
C ALA A 264 18.09 -9.60 -2.20
N ILE A 265 18.30 -8.32 -2.53
CA ILE A 265 17.23 -7.40 -2.89
C ILE A 265 16.48 -7.89 -4.14
N CYS A 266 17.19 -8.23 -5.22
CA CYS A 266 16.58 -8.78 -6.43
C CYS A 266 15.79 -10.06 -6.14
N MET A 267 16.30 -10.96 -5.27
CA MET A 267 15.61 -12.18 -4.89
C MET A 267 14.28 -11.88 -4.20
N ASN A 268 14.24 -10.92 -3.29
CA ASN A 268 13.00 -10.52 -2.61
C ASN A 268 12.02 -9.86 -3.56
N MET A 269 12.49 -9.00 -4.47
CA MET A 269 11.65 -8.41 -5.52
C MET A 269 11.06 -9.49 -6.43
N LEU A 270 11.87 -10.46 -6.84
CA LEU A 270 11.43 -11.57 -7.70
C LEU A 270 10.35 -12.41 -7.00
N LYS A 271 10.55 -12.74 -5.71
CA LYS A 271 9.55 -13.42 -4.89
C LYS A 271 8.23 -12.65 -4.85
N SER A 272 8.30 -11.34 -4.66
CA SER A 272 7.12 -10.46 -4.62
C SER A 272 6.34 -10.48 -5.95
N HIS A 273 7.04 -10.37 -7.08
CA HIS A 273 6.40 -10.43 -8.41
C HIS A 273 5.79 -11.81 -8.71
N LEU A 274 6.48 -12.90 -8.35
CA LEU A 274 5.98 -14.26 -8.57
C LEU A 274 4.71 -14.56 -7.77
N LEU A 275 4.63 -14.03 -6.55
CA LEU A 275 3.40 -14.18 -5.79
C LEU A 275 2.25 -13.38 -6.37
N GLN A 276 2.52 -12.17 -6.82
CA GLN A 276 1.49 -11.39 -7.50
C GLN A 276 0.91 -12.16 -8.70
N LEU A 277 1.77 -12.80 -9.50
CA LEU A 277 1.31 -13.68 -10.57
C LEU A 277 0.44 -14.83 -10.07
N LYS A 278 0.83 -15.51 -8.97
CA LYS A 278 0.01 -16.56 -8.38
C LYS A 278 -1.35 -16.05 -7.90
N ILE A 279 -1.38 -14.85 -7.31
CA ILE A 279 -2.63 -14.19 -6.90
C ILE A 279 -3.48 -13.87 -8.14
N GLU A 280 -2.87 -13.30 -9.19
CA GLU A 280 -3.58 -12.99 -10.45
C GLU A 280 -4.09 -14.25 -11.15
N GLU A 281 -3.30 -15.33 -11.19
CA GLU A 281 -3.74 -16.62 -11.73
C GLU A 281 -4.93 -17.19 -10.95
N ARG A 282 -4.89 -17.12 -9.61
CA ARG A 282 -6.02 -17.54 -8.76
C ARG A 282 -7.24 -16.66 -8.97
N LYS A 283 -7.05 -15.35 -9.07
CA LYS A 283 -8.12 -14.38 -9.37
C LYS A 283 -8.69 -14.59 -10.77
N ASN A 284 -7.85 -14.88 -11.77
CA ASN A 284 -8.26 -15.19 -13.13
C ASN A 284 -8.97 -16.56 -13.23
N LYS A 285 -8.57 -17.55 -12.43
CA LYS A 285 -9.31 -18.83 -12.32
C LYS A 285 -10.68 -18.61 -11.72
N LEU A 286 -10.79 -17.78 -10.68
CA LEU A 286 -12.07 -17.41 -10.09
C LEU A 286 -12.94 -16.58 -11.07
N ASN A 287 -12.35 -15.64 -11.78
CA ASN A 287 -13.05 -14.83 -12.79
C ASN A 287 -13.50 -15.65 -14.02
N LYS A 288 -12.76 -16.69 -14.40
CA LYS A 288 -13.20 -17.65 -15.44
C LYS A 288 -14.41 -18.46 -14.99
N ILE A 289 -14.55 -18.71 -13.70
CA ILE A 289 -15.74 -19.37 -13.12
C ILE A 289 -16.92 -18.39 -13.04
N VAL A 290 -16.64 -17.08 -12.90
CA VAL A 290 -17.65 -16.02 -12.71
C VAL A 290 -18.01 -15.29 -14.01
N GLY A 291 -17.22 -15.44 -15.11
CA GLY A 291 -17.43 -14.79 -16.41
C GLY A 291 -16.41 -13.66 -16.69
N GLU A 292 -16.01 -13.55 -17.95
CA GLU A 292 -14.93 -12.68 -18.44
C GLU A 292 -15.18 -11.19 -18.15
N GLN A 293 -14.26 -10.56 -17.43
CA GLN A 293 -14.09 -9.10 -17.46
C GLN A 293 -13.23 -8.69 -18.68
N LYS A 294 -13.80 -7.78 -19.47
CA LYS A 294 -13.21 -7.29 -20.73
C LYS A 294 -11.83 -6.65 -20.53
N ASN A 295 -10.92 -6.93 -21.47
CA ASN A 295 -9.58 -6.34 -21.58
C ASN A 295 -9.60 -4.82 -21.51
N ILE A 296 -8.64 -4.28 -20.74
CA ILE A 296 -8.51 -2.86 -20.43
C ILE A 296 -7.41 -2.27 -21.30
N GLU A 297 -7.82 -1.64 -22.40
CA GLU A 297 -7.03 -0.70 -23.16
C GLU A 297 -7.72 0.67 -23.12
N TRP A 298 -6.99 1.75 -22.78
CA TRP A 298 -7.40 3.17 -22.81
C TRP A 298 -8.54 3.62 -21.86
N GLY A 299 -8.91 2.88 -20.85
CA GLY A 299 -9.94 3.25 -19.87
C GLY A 299 -9.54 2.99 -18.40
N SER A 300 -8.32 2.53 -18.17
CA SER A 300 -7.87 2.01 -16.85
C SER A 300 -7.22 3.04 -15.94
N GLN A 301 -7.41 4.34 -16.21
CA GLN A 301 -6.97 5.37 -15.25
C GLN A 301 -7.80 5.25 -13.98
N ILE A 302 -7.10 5.01 -12.87
CA ILE A 302 -7.75 4.91 -11.56
C ILE A 302 -8.08 6.29 -11.00
N ARG A 303 -7.20 7.29 -11.24
CA ARG A 303 -7.35 8.63 -10.68
C ARG A 303 -6.86 9.71 -11.64
N SER A 304 -7.59 10.82 -11.69
CA SER A 304 -7.23 12.01 -12.47
C SER A 304 -6.92 13.18 -11.54
N TYR A 305 -5.82 13.86 -11.82
CA TYR A 305 -5.33 15.03 -11.12
C TYR A 305 -5.38 16.22 -12.06
N VAL A 306 -6.32 17.12 -11.85
CA VAL A 306 -6.56 18.30 -12.68
C VAL A 306 -6.10 19.55 -11.94
N PHE A 307 -5.14 20.28 -12.50
CA PHE A 307 -4.64 21.54 -11.98
C PHE A 307 -5.14 22.76 -12.76
N CYS A 308 -5.64 22.55 -13.96
CA CYS A 308 -6.15 23.62 -14.85
C CYS A 308 -7.19 23.04 -15.83
N PRO A 309 -8.32 23.72 -16.09
CA PRO A 309 -8.75 25.07 -15.67
C PRO A 309 -9.34 25.14 -14.26
N TYR A 310 -9.65 24.04 -13.66
CA TYR A 310 -10.11 23.91 -12.26
C TYR A 310 -9.19 22.93 -11.53
N THR A 311 -9.21 22.97 -10.20
CA THR A 311 -8.44 22.05 -9.37
C THR A 311 -9.32 20.94 -8.84
N MET A 312 -8.97 19.68 -9.12
CA MET A 312 -9.69 18.51 -8.63
C MET A 312 -8.83 17.24 -8.77
N VAL A 313 -8.88 16.41 -7.77
CA VAL A 313 -8.45 14.99 -7.87
C VAL A 313 -9.69 14.13 -7.81
N LYS A 314 -9.88 13.24 -8.78
CA LYS A 314 -11.03 12.32 -8.81
C LYS A 314 -10.58 10.89 -9.02
N ASP A 315 -11.01 9.98 -8.15
CA ASP A 315 -10.89 8.55 -8.35
C ASP A 315 -12.10 8.03 -9.14
N HIS A 316 -11.85 7.39 -10.26
CA HIS A 316 -12.89 6.93 -11.19
C HIS A 316 -13.56 5.63 -10.75
N ARG A 317 -13.01 4.94 -9.76
CA ARG A 317 -13.56 3.68 -9.25
C ARG A 317 -14.58 3.89 -8.15
N THR A 318 -14.31 4.90 -7.30
CA THR A 318 -15.14 5.22 -6.12
C THR A 318 -15.99 6.44 -6.32
N ASP A 319 -15.76 7.22 -7.40
CA ASP A 319 -16.30 8.56 -7.65
C ASP A 319 -15.95 9.60 -6.56
N TYR A 320 -15.11 9.26 -5.60
CA TYR A 320 -14.61 10.21 -4.61
C TYR A 320 -13.75 11.29 -5.27
N SER A 321 -13.94 12.53 -4.86
CA SER A 321 -13.20 13.67 -5.40
C SER A 321 -12.78 14.63 -4.29
N GLU A 322 -11.61 15.24 -4.46
CA GLU A 322 -11.02 16.25 -3.58
C GLU A 322 -10.64 17.49 -4.39
N VAL A 323 -11.03 18.66 -3.91
CA VAL A 323 -10.77 19.93 -4.62
C VAL A 323 -9.37 20.46 -4.31
N ASN A 324 -8.87 20.18 -3.11
CA ASN A 324 -7.54 20.63 -2.69
C ASN A 324 -6.43 19.71 -3.20
N VAL A 325 -6.06 19.89 -4.48
CA VAL A 325 -5.01 19.11 -5.13
C VAL A 325 -3.67 19.24 -4.39
N GLY A 326 -3.38 20.40 -3.79
CA GLY A 326 -2.15 20.65 -3.05
C GLY A 326 -2.00 19.73 -1.83
N GLU A 327 -3.07 19.53 -1.06
CA GLU A 327 -3.05 18.61 0.07
C GLU A 327 -2.88 17.16 -0.37
N VAL A 328 -3.56 16.75 -1.44
CA VAL A 328 -3.39 15.41 -2.01
C VAL A 328 -1.92 15.18 -2.42
N MET A 329 -1.31 16.14 -3.13
CA MET A 329 0.11 16.07 -3.52
C MET A 329 1.09 16.15 -2.33
N ASN A 330 0.62 16.62 -1.18
CA ASN A 330 1.35 16.57 0.08
C ASN A 330 1.15 15.27 0.88
N GLY A 331 0.53 14.25 0.26
CA GLY A 331 0.38 12.92 0.85
C GLY A 331 -0.95 12.68 1.58
N LYS A 332 -1.89 13.64 1.59
CA LYS A 332 -3.22 13.46 2.21
C LYS A 332 -4.15 12.67 1.27
N ILE A 333 -3.88 11.39 1.13
CA ILE A 333 -4.62 10.47 0.24
C ILE A 333 -5.54 9.50 1.00
N ASP A 334 -5.63 9.59 2.31
CA ASP A 334 -6.37 8.67 3.18
C ASP A 334 -7.81 8.43 2.73
N ASN A 335 -8.53 9.51 2.39
CA ASN A 335 -9.92 9.41 1.97
C ASN A 335 -10.10 8.60 0.68
N PHE A 336 -9.14 8.69 -0.26
CA PHE A 336 -9.15 7.88 -1.47
C PHE A 336 -8.92 6.40 -1.16
N LEU A 337 -7.96 6.11 -0.26
CA LEU A 337 -7.64 4.75 0.17
C LEU A 337 -8.84 4.12 0.89
N THR A 338 -9.45 4.86 1.82
CA THR A 338 -10.64 4.41 2.56
C THR A 338 -11.80 4.14 1.62
N ALA A 339 -12.11 5.07 0.70
CA ALA A 339 -13.20 4.91 -0.26
C ALA A 339 -12.99 3.68 -1.15
N TYR A 340 -11.75 3.39 -1.54
CA TYR A 340 -11.43 2.19 -2.31
C TYR A 340 -11.60 0.91 -1.50
N LEU A 341 -11.12 0.88 -0.25
CA LEU A 341 -11.27 -0.28 0.63
C LEU A 341 -12.74 -0.57 0.96
N GLU A 342 -13.55 0.46 1.18
CA GLU A 342 -15.00 0.31 1.35
C GLU A 342 -15.70 -0.25 0.10
N LEU A 343 -15.24 0.15 -1.09
CA LEU A 343 -15.76 -0.39 -2.35
C LEU A 343 -15.40 -1.88 -2.50
N GLU A 344 -14.18 -2.26 -2.15
CA GLU A 344 -13.72 -3.65 -2.19
C GLU A 344 -14.49 -4.51 -1.17
N ALA A 345 -14.64 -4.04 0.06
CA ALA A 345 -15.42 -4.75 1.09
C ALA A 345 -16.87 -4.99 0.67
N LYS A 346 -17.50 -4.06 -0.05
CA LYS A 346 -18.86 -4.24 -0.59
C LYS A 346 -18.97 -5.27 -1.71
N LYS A 347 -17.88 -5.60 -2.39
CA LYS A 347 -17.87 -6.63 -3.45
C LYS A 347 -17.70 -8.03 -2.89
N HIS A 348 -17.14 -8.14 -1.68
CA HIS A 348 -16.84 -9.43 -1.03
C HIS A 348 -17.85 -9.79 0.07
N GLY A 349 -18.74 -8.89 0.46
CA GLY A 349 -19.86 -9.10 1.39
C GLY A 349 -21.19 -9.18 0.66
#